data_e5ab8ee8dda448b14b82b9f0f949d90f
#
_entry.id   e5ab8ee8dda448b14b82b9f0f949d90f
#
_cell.length_a   1.000
_cell.length_b   1.000
_cell.length_c   1.000
_cell.angle_alpha   90.00
_cell.angle_beta   90.00
_cell.angle_gamma   90.00
#
_symmetry.space_group_name_H-M   'P 1'
#
loop_
_entity.id
_entity.type
_entity.pdbx_description
1 polymer ?
#
loop_
_entity_poly.entity_id
_entity_poly.type
_entity_poly.pdbx_seq_one_letter_code
_entity_poly.pdbx_strand_id
1 'polypeptide(L)'
;FTQFNVSHNEERWLINAAGGLDITAAGLDVKTELNDHGEEVYKMDDISLKPTSPAGYGFAVDFGATYDILPNLQASLAVNDLGFIGWSKNKNVTGYSAKELSFTGVTVTEDGTESPDFDIDVLEFHKGAAKSVSRMLRASINAGLEYEVWRHKIGIGLLYTARVWEYKTLHNITGSVN
;
A
#
# COMPACT_ATOMS: atom_id res chain seq x y z
N PHE A 1 6.66 7.52 -10.16
CA PHE A 1 7.59 7.36 -11.30
C PHE A 1 8.97 7.62 -10.77
N THR A 2 9.89 6.67 -10.94
CA THR A 2 11.29 6.86 -10.61
C THR A 2 12.03 7.06 -11.95
N GLN A 3 12.55 8.23 -12.17
CA GLN A 3 13.48 8.46 -13.29
C GLN A 3 14.90 8.34 -12.73
N PHE A 4 15.68 7.52 -13.37
CA PHE A 4 17.09 7.35 -13.05
C PHE A 4 17.90 7.56 -14.34
N ASN A 5 18.67 8.64 -14.41
CA ASN A 5 19.53 8.97 -15.53
C ASN A 5 20.98 9.05 -15.05
N VAL A 6 21.84 8.32 -15.71
CA VAL A 6 23.28 8.42 -15.51
C VAL A 6 23.89 8.94 -16.80
N SER A 7 24.56 10.07 -16.73
CA SER A 7 25.37 10.61 -17.81
C SER A 7 26.77 10.81 -17.32
N HIS A 8 27.76 10.58 -18.18
CA HIS A 8 29.16 10.87 -17.88
C HIS A 8 29.82 11.62 -19.05
N ASN A 9 30.72 12.51 -18.74
CA ASN A 9 31.74 13.01 -19.66
C ASN A 9 33.12 12.67 -19.09
N GLU A 10 34.18 13.02 -19.79
CA GLU A 10 35.56 12.64 -19.43
C GLU A 10 35.98 13.11 -18.02
N GLU A 11 35.28 14.06 -17.42
CA GLU A 11 35.62 14.66 -16.11
C GLU A 11 34.59 14.44 -15.02
N ARG A 12 33.33 14.06 -15.34
CA ARG A 12 32.24 14.03 -14.37
C ARG A 12 31.24 12.90 -14.62
N TRP A 13 30.81 12.30 -13.55
CA TRP A 13 29.61 11.46 -13.50
C TRP A 13 28.45 12.28 -12.98
N LEU A 14 27.39 12.41 -13.77
CA LEU A 14 26.15 13.06 -13.35
C LEU A 14 25.10 11.98 -13.18
N ILE A 15 24.65 11.76 -11.95
CA ILE A 15 23.57 10.84 -11.64
C ILE A 15 22.37 11.67 -11.22
N ASN A 16 21.35 11.70 -12.06
CA ASN A 16 20.07 12.31 -11.73
C ASN A 16 19.09 11.22 -11.36
N ALA A 17 18.65 11.21 -10.12
CA ALA A 17 17.61 10.34 -9.64
C ALA A 17 16.42 11.19 -9.17
N ALA A 18 15.29 11.05 -9.84
CA ALA A 18 14.03 11.67 -9.40
C ALA A 18 13.09 10.57 -8.92
N GLY A 19 12.67 10.66 -7.68
CA GLY A 19 11.71 9.75 -7.06
C GLY A 19 10.58 10.54 -6.41
N GLY A 20 9.35 10.07 -6.56
CA GLY A 20 8.18 10.64 -5.89
C GLY A 20 7.51 9.59 -5.02
N LEU A 21 7.12 9.97 -3.82
CA LEU A 21 6.34 9.15 -2.90
C LEU A 21 5.14 9.97 -2.42
N ASP A 22 3.95 9.52 -2.80
CA ASP A 22 2.71 10.08 -2.28
C ASP A 22 2.23 9.26 -1.07
N ILE A 23 2.12 9.90 0.06
CA ILE A 23 1.59 9.27 1.28
C ILE A 23 0.29 9.96 1.66
N THR A 24 -0.74 9.15 1.91
CA THR A 24 -1.96 9.62 2.56
C THR A 24 -2.18 8.80 3.82
N ALA A 25 -2.21 9.46 4.97
CA ALA A 25 -2.44 8.83 6.26
C ALA A 25 -3.57 9.53 7.00
N ALA A 26 -4.35 8.73 7.73
CA ALA A 26 -5.47 9.23 8.52
C ALA A 26 -5.19 9.07 10.02
N GLY A 27 -5.72 9.99 10.83
CA GLY A 27 -5.55 9.94 12.29
C GLY A 27 -4.19 10.42 12.78
N LEU A 28 -3.38 11.00 11.90
CA LEU A 28 -2.13 11.64 12.24
C LEU A 28 -2.30 13.16 12.35
N ASP A 29 -1.59 13.76 13.27
CA ASP A 29 -1.33 15.18 13.33
C ASP A 29 0.17 15.40 13.10
N VAL A 30 0.50 16.08 12.03
CA VAL A 30 1.88 16.36 11.65
C VAL A 30 1.99 17.87 11.48
N LYS A 31 2.92 18.48 12.21
CA LYS A 31 3.18 19.90 12.06
C LYS A 31 3.89 20.19 10.75
N THR A 32 3.69 21.38 10.24
CA THR A 32 4.38 21.88 9.05
C THR A 32 5.30 23.03 9.42
N GLU A 33 6.37 23.16 8.68
CA GLU A 33 7.27 24.32 8.71
C GLU A 33 7.53 24.78 7.27
N LEU A 34 8.09 25.94 7.12
CA LEU A 34 8.52 26.45 5.81
C LEU A 34 9.98 26.06 5.60
N ASN A 35 10.26 25.47 4.44
CA ASN A 35 11.63 25.22 4.02
C ASN A 35 12.31 26.53 3.51
N ASP A 36 13.58 26.46 3.17
CA ASP A 36 14.34 27.62 2.68
C ASP A 36 13.79 28.22 1.38
N HIS A 37 12.92 27.49 0.69
CA HIS A 37 12.23 27.94 -0.53
C HIS A 37 10.84 28.52 -0.26
N GLY A 38 10.41 28.55 1.01
CA GLY A 38 9.09 29.06 1.41
C GLY A 38 7.93 28.10 1.17
N GLU A 39 8.21 26.81 0.98
CA GLU A 39 7.19 25.78 0.79
C GLU A 39 6.86 25.09 2.13
N GLU A 40 5.59 24.71 2.32
CA GLU A 40 5.16 23.97 3.50
C GLU A 40 5.63 22.51 3.42
N VAL A 41 6.51 22.12 4.33
CA VAL A 41 7.00 20.75 4.50
C VAL A 41 6.57 20.17 5.84
N TYR A 42 6.38 18.87 5.92
CA TYR A 42 6.04 18.18 7.15
C TYR A 42 7.26 17.97 8.03
N LYS A 43 7.08 18.25 9.31
CA LYS A 43 8.06 18.00 10.35
C LYS A 43 7.97 16.55 10.82
N MET A 44 8.83 15.68 10.30
CA MET A 44 8.75 14.22 10.52
C MET A 44 9.13 13.80 11.95
N ASP A 45 9.75 14.68 12.73
CA ASP A 45 10.08 14.50 14.14
C ASP A 45 8.92 14.85 15.09
N ASP A 46 7.89 15.54 14.62
CA ASP A 46 6.74 15.98 15.42
C ASP A 46 5.43 15.35 14.90
N ILE A 47 5.41 14.02 14.88
CA ILE A 47 4.22 13.25 14.49
C ILE A 47 3.48 12.81 15.74
N SER A 48 2.20 13.14 15.84
CA SER A 48 1.34 12.69 16.93
C SER A 48 0.10 11.96 16.40
N LEU A 49 -0.36 10.98 17.16
CA LEU A 49 -1.63 10.29 16.89
C LEU A 49 -2.77 11.06 17.53
N LYS A 50 -3.81 11.35 16.75
CA LYS A 50 -5.08 11.92 17.25
C LYS A 50 -6.21 10.87 17.17
N PRO A 51 -6.33 9.98 18.14
CA PRO A 51 -7.33 8.90 18.10
C PRO A 51 -8.76 9.37 18.41
N THR A 52 -8.98 10.65 18.67
CA THR A 52 -10.21 11.18 19.27
C THR A 52 -11.44 11.24 18.34
N SER A 53 -11.27 10.97 17.06
CA SER A 53 -12.42 10.91 16.15
C SER A 53 -12.13 10.06 14.92
N PRO A 54 -13.12 9.31 14.42
CA PRO A 54 -12.93 8.48 13.24
C PRO A 54 -12.50 9.34 12.05
N ALA A 55 -11.45 8.90 11.37
CA ALA A 55 -10.89 9.60 10.22
C ALA A 55 -11.66 9.29 8.93
N GLY A 56 -12.55 8.29 8.98
CA GLY A 56 -13.36 7.85 7.87
C GLY A 56 -14.45 6.89 8.30
N TYR A 57 -15.26 6.50 7.35
CA TYR A 57 -16.35 5.55 7.52
C TYR A 57 -16.32 4.55 6.38
N GLY A 58 -16.72 3.33 6.68
CA GLY A 58 -16.84 2.26 5.71
C GLY A 58 -18.05 1.39 6.00
N PHE A 59 -18.43 0.65 5.00
CA PHE A 59 -19.47 -0.34 5.07
C PHE A 59 -19.03 -1.59 4.32
N ALA A 60 -19.28 -2.75 4.90
CA ALA A 60 -19.04 -4.04 4.26
C ALA A 60 -20.20 -4.98 4.54
N VAL A 61 -20.43 -5.88 3.61
CA VAL A 61 -21.42 -6.94 3.70
C VAL A 61 -20.77 -8.29 3.45
N ASP A 62 -21.07 -9.23 4.31
CA ASP A 62 -20.71 -10.62 4.18
C ASP A 62 -21.97 -11.44 4.02
N PHE A 63 -21.98 -12.38 3.10
CA PHE A 63 -23.07 -13.33 2.94
C PHE A 63 -22.55 -14.66 2.46
N GLY A 64 -23.23 -15.73 2.84
CA GLY A 64 -22.88 -17.07 2.41
C GLY A 64 -24.06 -18.00 2.55
N ALA A 65 -24.00 -19.06 1.80
CA ALA A 65 -24.97 -20.13 1.83
C ALA A 65 -24.30 -21.48 1.60
N THR A 66 -24.86 -22.50 2.21
CA THR A 66 -24.55 -23.91 1.94
C THR A 66 -25.80 -24.60 1.45
N TYR A 67 -25.60 -25.55 0.54
CA TYR A 67 -26.70 -26.32 -0.03
C TYR A 67 -26.29 -27.78 -0.21
N ASP A 68 -27.10 -28.68 0.36
CA ASP A 68 -26.90 -30.10 0.20
C ASP A 68 -27.50 -30.55 -1.14
N ILE A 69 -26.64 -30.78 -2.13
CA ILE A 69 -27.04 -31.24 -3.48
C ILE A 69 -27.51 -32.70 -3.39
N LEU A 70 -26.79 -33.51 -2.61
CA LEU A 70 -27.08 -34.92 -2.34
C LEU A 70 -26.83 -35.17 -0.82
N PRO A 71 -27.32 -36.30 -0.26
CA PRO A 71 -27.07 -36.62 1.14
C PRO A 71 -25.60 -36.72 1.54
N ASN A 72 -24.70 -36.78 0.58
CA ASN A 72 -23.26 -36.88 0.73
C ASN A 72 -22.46 -35.85 -0.07
N LEU A 73 -23.15 -34.86 -0.69
CA LEU A 73 -22.52 -33.80 -1.47
C LEU A 73 -23.10 -32.45 -1.06
N GLN A 74 -22.25 -31.60 -0.53
CA GLN A 74 -22.58 -30.24 -0.13
C GLN A 74 -21.83 -29.23 -1.00
N ALA A 75 -22.50 -28.18 -1.42
CA ALA A 75 -21.91 -27.00 -2.04
C ALA A 75 -22.00 -25.81 -1.09
N SER A 76 -21.01 -24.94 -1.12
CA SER A 76 -20.99 -23.70 -0.39
C SER A 76 -20.58 -22.52 -1.28
N LEU A 77 -21.16 -21.37 -1.01
CA LEU A 77 -20.78 -20.11 -1.64
C LEU A 77 -20.78 -19.04 -0.58
N ALA A 78 -19.69 -18.25 -0.52
CA ALA A 78 -19.61 -17.09 0.36
C ALA A 78 -18.94 -15.91 -0.33
N VAL A 79 -19.41 -14.72 -0.02
CA VAL A 79 -18.78 -13.45 -0.39
C VAL A 79 -18.53 -12.69 0.89
N ASN A 80 -17.29 -12.30 1.13
CA ASN A 80 -16.89 -11.58 2.33
C ASN A 80 -16.27 -10.24 1.94
N ASP A 81 -16.38 -9.26 2.86
CA ASP A 81 -15.78 -7.93 2.72
C ASP A 81 -16.22 -7.17 1.47
N LEU A 82 -17.44 -7.43 0.96
CA LEU A 82 -17.98 -6.65 -0.15
C LEU A 82 -18.35 -5.25 0.34
N GLY A 83 -17.46 -4.29 0.17
CA GLY A 83 -17.67 -2.98 0.71
C GLY A 83 -16.59 -1.97 0.33
N PHE A 84 -16.64 -0.83 0.99
CA PHE A 84 -15.68 0.24 0.81
C PHE A 84 -15.40 0.95 2.12
N ILE A 85 -14.28 1.66 2.17
CA ILE A 85 -13.92 2.59 3.22
C ILE A 85 -13.57 3.94 2.60
N GLY A 86 -14.11 5.01 3.17
CA GLY A 86 -13.85 6.39 2.76
C GLY A 86 -13.24 7.19 3.89
N TRP A 87 -12.17 7.92 3.61
CA TRP A 87 -11.51 8.82 4.55
C TRP A 87 -11.83 10.28 4.24
N SER A 88 -12.14 11.04 5.29
CA SER A 88 -12.46 12.45 5.19
C SER A 88 -11.22 13.27 4.85
N LYS A 89 -11.33 14.18 3.88
CA LYS A 89 -10.22 15.06 3.50
C LYS A 89 -9.66 15.89 4.65
N ASN A 90 -10.49 16.27 5.62
CA ASN A 90 -10.08 17.16 6.72
C ASN A 90 -9.27 16.44 7.80
N LYS A 91 -9.15 15.10 7.73
CA LYS A 91 -8.46 14.27 8.70
C LYS A 91 -7.35 13.44 8.06
N ASN A 92 -7.11 13.65 6.79
CA ASN A 92 -6.03 13.01 6.06
C ASN A 92 -4.85 13.98 5.97
N VAL A 93 -3.70 13.49 6.35
CA VAL A 93 -2.42 14.11 6.03
C VAL A 93 -1.99 13.55 4.67
N THR A 94 -1.84 14.41 3.69
CA THR A 94 -1.34 14.02 2.36
C THR A 94 -0.04 14.75 2.12
N GLY A 95 1.03 13.99 1.92
CA GLY A 95 2.34 14.51 1.61
C GLY A 95 2.90 13.86 0.35
N TYR A 96 3.71 14.60 -0.37
CA TYR A 96 4.49 14.08 -1.49
C TYR A 96 5.95 14.46 -1.31
N SER A 97 6.82 13.59 -1.74
CA SER A 97 8.25 13.87 -1.86
C SER A 97 8.63 13.74 -3.31
N ALA A 98 9.27 14.76 -3.84
CA ALA A 98 9.93 14.72 -5.14
C ALA A 98 11.29 15.35 -4.94
N LYS A 99 12.36 14.57 -5.07
CA LYS A 99 13.73 15.10 -4.98
C LYS A 99 14.52 14.69 -6.21
N GLU A 100 15.22 15.63 -6.75
CA GLU A 100 16.25 15.40 -7.76
C GLU A 100 17.60 15.30 -7.02
N LEU A 101 18.21 14.13 -7.08
CA LEU A 101 19.54 13.89 -6.55
C LEU A 101 20.53 14.05 -7.69
N SER A 102 21.42 15.04 -7.63
CA SER A 102 22.54 15.17 -8.56
C SER A 102 23.83 14.77 -7.87
N PHE A 103 24.55 13.84 -8.46
CA PHE A 103 25.88 13.44 -8.03
C PHE A 103 26.89 13.93 -9.07
N THR A 104 27.77 14.83 -8.66
CA THR A 104 28.76 15.47 -9.56
C THR A 104 30.15 14.81 -9.57
N GLY A 105 30.24 13.59 -9.04
CA GLY A 105 31.47 12.80 -9.07
C GLY A 105 32.37 12.99 -7.85
N VAL A 106 33.41 12.18 -7.78
CA VAL A 106 34.45 12.20 -6.75
C VAL A 106 35.66 12.90 -7.34
N THR A 107 36.09 14.00 -6.73
CA THR A 107 37.38 14.61 -7.06
C THR A 107 38.46 13.91 -6.24
N VAL A 108 39.36 13.21 -6.92
CA VAL A 108 40.53 12.59 -6.27
C VAL A 108 41.65 13.64 -6.29
N THR A 109 42.00 14.15 -5.14
CA THR A 109 43.19 15.03 -4.98
C THR A 109 44.37 14.18 -4.56
N GLU A 110 45.59 14.64 -4.89
CA GLU A 110 46.85 13.94 -4.60
C GLU A 110 47.07 13.66 -3.10
N ASP A 111 46.36 14.35 -2.21
CA ASP A 111 46.51 14.25 -0.75
C ASP A 111 45.41 13.45 -0.04
N GLY A 112 44.49 12.83 -0.73
CA GLY A 112 43.43 12.00 -0.11
C GLY A 112 42.11 12.00 -0.85
N THR A 113 41.38 10.97 -0.65
CA THR A 113 40.01 10.83 -1.16
C THR A 113 39.10 11.62 -0.25
N GLU A 114 38.59 12.76 -0.65
CA GLU A 114 37.41 13.35 -0.02
C GLU A 114 36.21 12.50 -0.42
N SER A 115 35.65 11.83 0.55
CA SER A 115 34.34 11.19 0.35
C SER A 115 33.33 12.29 0.00
N PRO A 116 32.59 12.17 -1.08
CA PRO A 116 31.51 13.11 -1.35
C PRO A 116 30.56 13.06 -0.16
N ASP A 117 30.27 14.20 0.39
CA ASP A 117 29.22 14.35 1.37
C ASP A 117 27.91 14.00 0.65
N PHE A 118 27.50 12.76 0.80
CA PHE A 118 26.16 12.35 0.46
C PHE A 118 25.26 12.96 1.52
N ASP A 119 24.94 14.21 1.31
CA ASP A 119 23.83 14.80 2.03
C ASP A 119 22.54 14.12 1.52
N ILE A 120 22.30 12.95 2.10
CA ILE A 120 20.99 12.29 2.04
C ILE A 120 20.11 13.09 3.01
N ASP A 121 20.15 14.38 2.88
CA ASP A 121 19.30 15.23 3.64
C ASP A 121 17.90 14.97 3.15
N VAL A 122 17.35 14.01 3.90
CA VAL A 122 15.97 13.87 4.27
C VAL A 122 15.00 14.15 3.13
N LEU A 123 14.33 13.11 2.73
CA LEU A 123 13.10 13.18 1.96
C LEU A 123 12.19 14.26 2.55
N GLU A 124 12.28 15.47 2.03
CA GLU A 124 11.33 16.51 2.37
C GLU A 124 9.95 16.11 1.89
N PHE A 125 9.02 16.00 2.82
CA PHE A 125 7.63 15.74 2.50
C PHE A 125 6.86 17.05 2.42
N HIS A 126 6.59 17.50 1.21
CA HIS A 126 5.76 18.66 0.96
C HIS A 126 4.30 18.36 1.31
N LYS A 127 3.63 19.32 1.90
CA LYS A 127 2.22 19.22 2.20
C LYS A 127 1.40 19.17 0.92
N GLY A 128 0.75 18.06 0.68
CA GLY A 128 -0.16 17.88 -0.44
C GLY A 128 -1.55 18.46 -0.20
N ALA A 129 -2.29 18.65 -1.26
CA ALA A 129 -3.68 19.06 -1.16
C ALA A 129 -4.51 18.00 -0.43
N ALA A 130 -5.28 18.42 0.56
CA ALA A 130 -6.16 17.52 1.29
C ALA A 130 -7.18 16.86 0.33
N LYS A 131 -7.19 15.53 0.29
CA LYS A 131 -8.06 14.73 -0.59
C LYS A 131 -8.93 13.81 0.25
N SER A 132 -10.18 13.64 -0.13
CA SER A 132 -10.94 12.47 0.32
C SER A 132 -10.49 11.26 -0.48
N VAL A 133 -10.27 10.16 0.21
CA VAL A 133 -9.84 8.90 -0.40
C VAL A 133 -10.90 7.85 -0.10
N SER A 134 -11.40 7.18 -1.14
CA SER A 134 -12.26 6.02 -1.00
C SER A 134 -11.58 4.81 -1.63
N ARG A 135 -11.64 3.68 -0.95
CA ARG A 135 -11.06 2.42 -1.41
C ARG A 135 -12.05 1.28 -1.20
N MET A 136 -12.16 0.43 -2.19
CA MET A 136 -12.85 -0.85 -2.02
C MET A 136 -12.09 -1.73 -1.05
N LEU A 137 -12.82 -2.42 -0.19
CA LEU A 137 -12.28 -3.49 0.63
C LEU A 137 -11.88 -4.67 -0.25
N ARG A 138 -11.02 -5.52 0.29
CA ARG A 138 -10.54 -6.71 -0.43
C ARG A 138 -11.60 -7.80 -0.36
N ALA A 139 -12.59 -7.72 -1.22
CA ALA A 139 -13.63 -8.73 -1.26
C ALA A 139 -13.07 -10.12 -1.61
N SER A 140 -13.61 -11.15 -0.99
CA SER A 140 -13.30 -12.54 -1.32
C SER A 140 -14.56 -13.30 -1.69
N ILE A 141 -14.47 -14.07 -2.77
CA ILE A 141 -15.50 -14.99 -3.22
C ILE A 141 -14.98 -16.40 -2.99
N ASN A 142 -15.72 -17.19 -2.23
CA ASN A 142 -15.37 -18.55 -1.88
C ASN A 142 -16.45 -19.48 -2.40
N ALA A 143 -16.06 -20.50 -3.15
CA ALA A 143 -16.95 -21.56 -3.62
C ALA A 143 -16.36 -22.92 -3.23
N GLY A 144 -17.11 -23.70 -2.49
CA GLY A 144 -16.69 -24.98 -1.95
C GLY A 144 -17.60 -26.12 -2.39
N LEU A 145 -16.98 -27.29 -2.53
CA LEU A 145 -17.67 -28.56 -2.68
C LEU A 145 -17.08 -29.55 -1.70
N GLU A 146 -17.93 -30.24 -0.96
CA GLU A 146 -17.54 -31.29 -0.03
C GLU A 146 -18.31 -32.56 -0.35
N TYR A 147 -17.62 -33.67 -0.51
CA TYR A 147 -18.17 -34.96 -0.81
C TYR A 147 -17.76 -35.98 0.24
N GLU A 148 -18.72 -36.59 0.92
CA GLU A 148 -18.49 -37.72 1.83
C GLU A 148 -18.33 -39.02 1.03
N VAL A 149 -17.11 -39.52 0.91
CA VAL A 149 -16.80 -40.79 0.26
C VAL A 149 -17.27 -41.95 1.11
N TRP A 150 -17.06 -41.85 2.41
CA TRP A 150 -17.52 -42.83 3.40
C TRP A 150 -18.21 -42.12 4.54
N ARG A 151 -19.48 -42.35 4.65
CA ARG A 151 -20.37 -41.67 5.60
C ARG A 151 -19.77 -41.58 7.01
N HIS A 152 -19.59 -40.36 7.50
CA HIS A 152 -18.98 -40.03 8.79
C HIS A 152 -17.57 -40.55 9.03
N LYS A 153 -16.80 -40.90 7.98
CA LYS A 153 -15.42 -41.40 8.12
C LYS A 153 -14.42 -40.72 7.21
N ILE A 154 -14.77 -40.51 5.96
CA ILE A 154 -13.86 -39.93 4.97
C ILE A 154 -14.63 -38.95 4.09
N GLY A 155 -14.17 -37.70 4.08
CA GLY A 155 -14.66 -36.66 3.19
C GLY A 155 -13.52 -36.10 2.32
N ILE A 156 -13.86 -35.65 1.14
CA ILE A 156 -12.97 -34.87 0.28
C ILE A 156 -13.61 -33.52 0.01
N GLY A 157 -12.81 -32.46 0.05
CA GLY A 157 -13.26 -31.12 -0.17
C GLY A 157 -12.43 -30.39 -1.23
N LEU A 158 -13.10 -29.52 -1.96
CA LEU A 158 -12.47 -28.58 -2.90
C LEU A 158 -13.00 -27.17 -2.58
N LEU A 159 -12.07 -26.24 -2.36
CA LEU A 159 -12.38 -24.84 -2.13
C LEU A 159 -11.68 -23.96 -3.16
N TYR A 160 -12.45 -23.19 -3.87
CA TYR A 160 -11.98 -22.12 -4.71
C TYR A 160 -12.16 -20.78 -4.00
N THR A 161 -11.10 -19.96 -3.96
CA THR A 161 -11.14 -18.61 -3.39
C THR A 161 -10.64 -17.61 -4.42
N ALA A 162 -11.44 -16.61 -4.75
CA ALA A 162 -11.01 -15.45 -5.50
C ALA A 162 -10.97 -14.23 -4.57
N ARG A 163 -9.80 -13.59 -4.45
CA ARG A 163 -9.63 -12.33 -3.71
C ARG A 163 -9.53 -11.19 -4.72
N VAL A 164 -10.49 -10.29 -4.65
CA VAL A 164 -10.64 -9.19 -5.60
C VAL A 164 -10.09 -7.91 -4.98
N TRP A 165 -9.14 -7.30 -5.67
CA TRP A 165 -8.62 -5.95 -5.38
C TRP A 165 -8.94 -5.02 -6.54
N GLU A 166 -8.82 -3.75 -6.30
CA GLU A 166 -9.05 -2.70 -7.30
C GLU A 166 -8.26 -2.90 -8.61
N TYR A 167 -7.06 -3.48 -8.51
CA TYR A 167 -6.15 -3.66 -9.66
C TYR A 167 -5.75 -5.12 -9.94
N LYS A 168 -6.16 -6.06 -9.11
CA LYS A 168 -5.71 -7.46 -9.22
C LYS A 168 -6.70 -8.42 -8.58
N THR A 169 -6.90 -9.56 -9.20
CA THR A 169 -7.60 -10.70 -8.61
C THR A 169 -6.61 -11.84 -8.39
N LEU A 170 -6.61 -12.41 -7.20
CA LEU A 170 -5.84 -13.62 -6.89
C LEU A 170 -6.81 -14.79 -6.77
N HIS A 171 -6.44 -15.88 -7.43
CA HIS A 171 -7.19 -17.13 -7.43
C HIS A 171 -6.42 -18.19 -6.65
N ASN A 172 -7.11 -18.93 -5.82
CA ASN A 172 -6.57 -20.06 -5.06
C ASN A 172 -7.52 -21.24 -5.12
N ILE A 173 -6.98 -22.44 -5.27
CA ILE A 173 -7.72 -23.71 -5.19
C ILE A 173 -7.07 -24.56 -4.12
N THR A 174 -7.87 -25.02 -3.18
CA THR A 174 -7.42 -25.87 -2.05
C THR A 174 -8.22 -27.16 -2.04
N GLY A 175 -7.54 -28.28 -1.99
CA GLY A 175 -8.12 -29.59 -1.75
C GLY A 175 -7.93 -30.02 -0.30
N SER A 176 -8.92 -30.70 0.27
CA SER A 176 -8.84 -31.28 1.61
C SER A 176 -9.31 -32.73 1.63
N VAL A 177 -8.77 -33.51 2.55
CA VAL A 177 -9.25 -34.84 2.91
C VAL A 177 -9.45 -34.82 4.41
N ASN A 178 -10.64 -35.19 4.83
CA ASN A 178 -11.05 -35.19 6.24
C ASN A 178 -11.32 -36.62 6.73
#